data_3732d922d40b582932bad91fa60d6a50
#
_entry.id   3732d922d40b582932bad91fa60d6a50
#
_cell.length_a   1.000
_cell.length_b   1.000
_cell.length_c   1.000
_cell.angle_alpha   90.00
_cell.angle_beta   90.00
_cell.angle_gamma   90.00
#
_symmetry.space_group_name_H-M   'P 1'
#
loop_
_entity.id
_entity.type
_entity.pdbx_description
1 polymer ?
#
loop_
_entity_poly.entity_id
_entity_poly.type
_entity_poly.pdbx_seq_one_letter_code
_entity_poly.pdbx_strand_id
1 'polypeptide(L)'
;VCTPSRAVIYTGQHIQNNGMFDNTNFPWSGSMSTEIDTLGDLLRKQGYYTAYKGKWHLTQEFETANSLHSPKRILVDEMEEYGFGDYFGIGDVIGHTEGGYLHDDVISAMTRSWLRGQGEQLRKDGKPWFMAVNLINPHDVMYYNTDLPGETAQSAQAMMHLNREPTNALYDKQWNV
;
A
#
# COMPACT_ATOMS: atom_id res chain seq x y z
N VAL A 1 9.72 9.28 -0.91
CA VAL A 1 8.41 9.69 -1.41
C VAL A 1 7.71 8.46 -1.97
N CYS A 2 6.50 8.11 -1.45
CA CYS A 2 5.88 6.81 -1.73
C CYS A 2 5.36 6.70 -3.16
N THR A 3 4.45 7.58 -3.55
CA THR A 3 3.78 7.53 -4.86
C THR A 3 4.76 7.52 -6.04
N PRO A 4 5.73 8.43 -6.15
CA PRO A 4 6.68 8.40 -7.27
C PRO A 4 7.46 7.08 -7.38
N SER A 5 7.94 6.54 -6.27
CA SER A 5 8.66 5.26 -6.26
C SER A 5 7.77 4.09 -6.65
N ARG A 6 6.52 4.06 -6.14
CA ARG A 6 5.54 3.03 -6.50
C ARG A 6 5.17 3.08 -7.97
N ALA A 7 4.94 4.27 -8.51
CA ALA A 7 4.64 4.46 -9.92
C ALA A 7 5.76 3.90 -10.81
N VAL A 8 7.03 4.17 -10.48
CA VAL A 8 8.17 3.58 -11.19
C VAL A 8 8.17 2.06 -11.10
N ILE A 9 7.92 1.49 -9.93
CA ILE A 9 7.90 0.03 -9.73
C ILE A 9 6.79 -0.62 -10.56
N TYR A 10 5.58 -0.05 -10.55
CA TYR A 10 4.43 -0.68 -11.22
C TYR A 10 4.34 -0.40 -12.71
N THR A 11 4.93 0.70 -13.21
CA THR A 11 4.89 1.02 -14.65
C THR A 11 6.20 0.71 -15.38
N GLY A 12 7.31 0.56 -14.65
CA GLY A 12 8.65 0.49 -15.24
C GLY A 12 9.08 1.80 -15.91
N GLN A 13 8.32 2.88 -15.72
CA GLN A 13 8.57 4.17 -16.37
C GLN A 13 9.08 5.19 -15.36
N HIS A 14 9.99 6.05 -15.83
CA HIS A 14 10.48 7.16 -15.04
C HIS A 14 9.36 8.17 -14.75
N ILE A 15 9.47 8.91 -13.64
CA ILE A 15 8.43 9.84 -13.18
C ILE A 15 8.04 10.90 -14.22
N GLN A 16 8.96 11.32 -15.10
CA GLN A 16 8.65 12.23 -16.22
C GLN A 16 7.66 11.63 -17.23
N ASN A 17 7.61 10.30 -17.34
CA ASN A 17 6.74 9.61 -18.26
C ASN A 17 5.41 9.21 -17.62
N ASN A 18 5.44 8.80 -16.34
CA ASN A 18 4.22 8.41 -15.64
C ASN A 18 3.52 9.57 -14.92
N GLY A 19 4.14 10.75 -14.84
CA GLY A 19 3.55 11.97 -14.29
C GLY A 19 3.46 12.03 -12.77
N MET A 20 3.91 11.01 -12.05
CA MET A 20 3.75 10.92 -10.61
C MET A 20 4.94 11.57 -9.87
N PHE A 21 4.92 12.90 -9.74
CA PHE A 21 6.01 13.68 -9.16
C PHE A 21 5.93 13.80 -7.62
N ASP A 22 4.73 13.61 -7.05
CA ASP A 22 4.50 13.75 -5.61
C ASP A 22 3.44 12.76 -5.13
N ASN A 23 3.22 12.69 -3.82
CA ASN A 23 2.21 11.80 -3.26
C ASN A 23 0.79 12.24 -3.61
N THR A 24 -0.08 11.29 -3.87
CA THR A 24 -1.48 11.51 -4.27
C THR A 24 -2.32 12.22 -3.21
N ASN A 25 -1.89 12.22 -1.95
CA ASN A 25 -2.58 12.95 -0.88
C ASN A 25 -2.41 14.49 -0.94
N PHE A 26 -1.56 15.00 -1.82
CA PHE A 26 -1.43 16.44 -2.00
C PHE A 26 -2.41 16.97 -3.05
N PRO A 27 -3.01 18.16 -2.83
CA PRO A 27 -4.04 18.70 -3.73
C PRO A 27 -3.60 18.93 -5.18
N TRP A 28 -2.29 19.07 -5.40
CA TRP A 28 -1.70 19.30 -6.71
C TRP A 28 -1.28 18.00 -7.43
N SER A 29 -1.39 16.86 -6.75
CA SER A 29 -1.05 15.56 -7.32
C SER A 29 -2.34 14.80 -7.64
N GLY A 30 -2.48 14.34 -8.88
CA GLY A 30 -3.60 13.53 -9.31
C GLY A 30 -3.36 12.03 -9.12
N SER A 31 -4.36 11.23 -9.45
CA SER A 31 -4.21 9.78 -9.60
C SER A 31 -3.31 9.46 -10.80
N MET A 32 -2.61 8.34 -10.74
CA MET A 32 -1.87 7.82 -11.89
C MET A 32 -2.85 7.52 -13.04
N SER A 33 -2.46 7.85 -14.27
CA SER A 33 -3.30 7.59 -15.44
C SER A 33 -3.50 6.09 -15.64
N THR A 34 -4.74 5.66 -15.84
CA THR A 34 -5.10 4.30 -16.20
C THR A 34 -4.77 3.95 -17.67
N GLU A 35 -4.36 4.93 -18.47
CA GLU A 35 -3.86 4.68 -19.83
C GLU A 35 -2.42 4.15 -19.85
N ILE A 36 -1.72 4.21 -18.72
CA ILE A 36 -0.37 3.68 -18.58
C ILE A 36 -0.45 2.25 -18.07
N ASP A 37 -0.07 1.30 -18.93
CA ASP A 37 0.00 -0.10 -18.53
C ASP A 37 0.86 -0.29 -17.28
N THR A 38 0.29 -0.92 -16.29
CA THR A 38 1.02 -1.38 -15.11
C THR A 38 1.60 -2.78 -15.32
N LEU A 39 2.42 -3.22 -14.39
CA LEU A 39 2.86 -4.62 -14.32
C LEU A 39 1.67 -5.60 -14.29
N GLY A 40 0.56 -5.21 -13.65
CA GLY A 40 -0.68 -5.99 -13.64
C GLY A 40 -1.26 -6.17 -15.04
N ASP A 41 -1.38 -5.07 -15.79
CA ASP A 41 -1.89 -5.08 -17.16
C ASP A 41 -1.00 -5.91 -18.09
N LEU A 42 0.31 -5.70 -18.01
CA LEU A 42 1.27 -6.43 -18.83
C LEU A 42 1.24 -7.94 -18.56
N LEU A 43 1.11 -8.34 -17.30
CA LEU A 43 0.99 -9.75 -16.94
C LEU A 43 -0.34 -10.34 -17.36
N ARG A 44 -1.45 -9.60 -17.25
CA ARG A 44 -2.77 -10.03 -17.77
C ARG A 44 -2.74 -10.29 -19.27
N LYS A 45 -2.09 -9.42 -20.05
CA LYS A 45 -1.87 -9.61 -21.49
C LYS A 45 -1.11 -10.91 -21.82
N GLN A 46 -0.29 -11.39 -20.89
CA GLN A 46 0.42 -12.67 -20.99
C GLN A 46 -0.35 -13.86 -20.38
N GLY A 47 -1.60 -13.66 -20.01
CA GLY A 47 -2.46 -14.72 -19.49
C GLY A 47 -2.37 -14.98 -18.00
N TYR A 48 -1.64 -14.18 -17.24
CA TYR A 48 -1.61 -14.30 -15.79
C TYR A 48 -2.91 -13.84 -15.13
N TYR A 49 -3.26 -14.44 -14.03
CA TYR A 49 -4.17 -13.85 -13.05
C TYR A 49 -3.37 -12.93 -12.13
N THR A 50 -3.87 -11.73 -11.88
CA THR A 50 -3.15 -10.73 -11.09
C THR A 50 -3.96 -10.32 -9.88
N ALA A 51 -3.36 -10.36 -8.69
CA ALA A 51 -3.98 -9.99 -7.44
C ALA A 51 -3.14 -8.97 -6.67
N TYR A 52 -3.79 -8.20 -5.80
CA TYR A 52 -3.13 -7.17 -5.00
C TYR A 52 -3.59 -7.17 -3.54
N LYS A 53 -2.65 -7.05 -2.60
CA LYS A 53 -2.93 -6.92 -1.17
C LYS A 53 -2.12 -5.77 -0.57
N GLY A 54 -2.79 -4.96 0.23
CA GLY A 54 -2.14 -3.90 1.01
C GLY A 54 -2.08 -2.54 0.32
N LYS A 55 -1.08 -1.74 0.65
CA LYS A 55 -0.97 -0.34 0.27
C LYS A 55 -0.78 -0.14 -1.24
N TRP A 56 -1.61 0.70 -1.85
CA TRP A 56 -1.50 1.12 -3.26
C TRP A 56 -0.82 2.48 -3.43
N HIS A 57 -1.44 3.55 -2.98
CA HIS A 57 -0.96 4.93 -2.97
C HIS A 57 -0.63 5.51 -4.35
N LEU A 58 -1.42 5.17 -5.36
CA LEU A 58 -1.30 5.72 -6.73
C LEU A 58 -2.61 6.31 -7.24
N THR A 59 -3.67 6.34 -6.42
CA THR A 59 -4.95 6.93 -6.74
C THR A 59 -5.48 7.75 -5.57
N GLN A 60 -6.11 8.88 -5.86
CA GLN A 60 -6.80 9.70 -4.85
C GLN A 60 -8.11 9.06 -4.37
N GLU A 61 -8.67 8.11 -5.12
CA GLU A 61 -9.92 7.45 -4.77
C GLU A 61 -9.87 6.78 -3.38
N PHE A 62 -8.71 6.22 -3.02
CA PHE A 62 -8.53 5.60 -1.71
C PHE A 62 -8.25 6.61 -0.59
N GLU A 63 -7.77 7.80 -0.93
CA GLU A 63 -7.46 8.83 0.04
C GLU A 63 -8.67 9.70 0.39
N THR A 64 -9.49 9.93 -0.61
CA THR A 64 -10.72 10.71 -0.47
C THR A 64 -11.92 9.87 -0.16
N ALA A 65 -11.75 8.61 0.29
CA ALA A 65 -12.83 7.66 0.58
C ALA A 65 -13.97 8.34 1.36
N ASN A 66 -14.68 9.19 0.68
CA ASN A 66 -15.84 9.84 1.19
C ASN A 66 -17.05 8.96 0.89
N SER A 67 -18.12 9.21 1.60
CA SER A 67 -19.39 8.49 1.53
C SER A 67 -20.05 8.47 0.13
N LEU A 68 -19.44 9.07 -0.88
CA LEU A 68 -19.97 9.16 -2.23
C LEU A 68 -19.60 7.96 -3.09
N HIS A 69 -18.54 7.22 -2.75
CA HIS A 69 -18.11 6.06 -3.52
C HIS A 69 -18.72 4.76 -2.98
N SER A 70 -19.23 3.94 -3.87
CA SER A 70 -19.73 2.63 -3.49
C SER A 70 -18.56 1.74 -3.02
N PRO A 71 -18.79 0.84 -2.06
CA PRO A 71 -17.76 -0.12 -1.65
C PRO A 71 -17.19 -0.92 -2.82
N LYS A 72 -18.00 -1.24 -3.83
CA LYS A 72 -17.56 -1.93 -5.04
C LYS A 72 -16.53 -1.10 -5.80
N ARG A 73 -16.77 0.19 -6.00
CA ARG A 73 -15.83 1.08 -6.68
C ARG A 73 -14.46 1.07 -5.98
N ILE A 74 -14.45 1.23 -4.67
CA ILE A 74 -13.21 1.32 -3.88
C ILE A 74 -12.51 -0.03 -3.75
N LEU A 75 -13.26 -1.12 -3.54
CA LEU A 75 -12.68 -2.42 -3.22
C LEU A 75 -12.41 -3.30 -4.44
N VAL A 76 -13.01 -3.01 -5.57
CA VAL A 76 -12.91 -3.85 -6.77
C VAL A 76 -12.51 -3.03 -7.99
N ASP A 77 -13.39 -2.12 -8.41
CA ASP A 77 -13.29 -1.51 -9.75
C ASP A 77 -12.02 -0.67 -9.90
N GLU A 78 -11.61 0.06 -8.87
CA GLU A 78 -10.43 0.92 -8.90
C GLU A 78 -9.16 0.14 -9.24
N MET A 79 -8.93 -0.97 -8.57
CA MET A 79 -7.72 -1.76 -8.82
C MET A 79 -7.78 -2.57 -10.12
N GLU A 80 -8.98 -2.92 -10.59
CA GLU A 80 -9.15 -3.56 -11.89
C GLU A 80 -8.71 -2.64 -13.03
N GLU A 81 -8.91 -1.33 -12.91
CA GLU A 81 -8.43 -0.34 -13.88
C GLU A 81 -6.90 -0.26 -13.97
N TYR A 82 -6.19 -0.70 -12.94
CA TYR A 82 -4.74 -0.81 -12.88
C TYR A 82 -4.24 -2.25 -13.08
N GLY A 83 -5.08 -3.12 -13.61
CA GLY A 83 -4.70 -4.48 -13.94
C GLY A 83 -4.55 -5.44 -12.74
N PHE A 84 -5.13 -5.13 -11.58
CA PHE A 84 -5.09 -6.00 -10.40
C PHE A 84 -6.48 -6.34 -9.89
N GLY A 85 -6.73 -7.62 -9.65
CA GLY A 85 -7.93 -8.11 -9.00
C GLY A 85 -7.72 -8.52 -7.55
N ASP A 86 -8.79 -9.03 -6.94
CA ASP A 86 -8.77 -9.52 -5.56
C ASP A 86 -8.12 -8.54 -4.58
N TYR A 87 -8.34 -7.24 -4.81
CA TYR A 87 -7.78 -6.21 -3.95
C TYR A 87 -8.23 -6.38 -2.51
N PHE A 88 -7.28 -6.28 -1.62
CA PHE A 88 -7.54 -6.02 -0.22
C PHE A 88 -6.50 -5.04 0.30
N GLY A 89 -6.95 -3.86 0.62
CA GLY A 89 -6.18 -2.80 1.24
C GLY A 89 -7.08 -2.00 2.17
N ILE A 90 -6.48 -1.32 3.11
CA ILE A 90 -7.19 -0.48 4.08
C ILE A 90 -7.12 0.99 3.60
N GLY A 91 -7.03 1.15 2.31
CA GLY A 91 -6.73 2.43 1.69
C GLY A 91 -5.28 2.85 1.91
N ASP A 92 -4.99 4.06 1.55
CA ASP A 92 -3.69 4.64 1.87
C ASP A 92 -3.74 5.16 3.29
N VAL A 93 -3.13 4.42 4.20
CA VAL A 93 -3.06 4.75 5.62
C VAL A 93 -2.09 5.91 5.79
N ILE A 94 -2.52 7.08 5.35
CA ILE A 94 -1.77 8.33 5.50
C ILE A 94 -2.18 8.96 6.82
N GLY A 95 -1.19 9.34 7.62
CA GLY A 95 -1.44 9.95 8.92
C GLY A 95 -1.72 8.99 10.07
N HIS A 96 -1.64 7.67 9.83
CA HIS A 96 -1.64 6.69 10.92
C HIS A 96 -0.22 6.46 11.41
N THR A 97 0.06 6.85 12.62
CA THR A 97 1.38 6.72 13.25
C THR A 97 1.79 5.26 13.49
N GLU A 98 0.83 4.37 13.56
CA GLU A 98 1.02 2.93 13.75
C GLU A 98 0.37 2.13 12.62
N GLY A 99 0.40 2.68 11.40
CA GLY A 99 -0.33 2.11 10.27
C GLY A 99 0.11 0.68 9.93
N GLY A 100 1.40 0.44 9.86
CA GLY A 100 1.95 -0.89 9.62
C GLY A 100 1.73 -1.83 10.80
N TYR A 101 1.96 -1.35 12.02
CA TYR A 101 1.75 -2.14 13.22
C TYR A 101 0.30 -2.64 13.36
N LEU A 102 -0.66 -1.81 13.02
CA LEU A 102 -2.08 -2.16 13.13
C LEU A 102 -2.58 -3.00 11.95
N HIS A 103 -2.02 -2.83 10.77
CA HIS A 103 -2.63 -3.36 9.55
C HIS A 103 -1.82 -4.43 8.82
N ASP A 104 -0.51 -4.53 9.01
CA ASP A 104 0.33 -5.49 8.28
C ASP A 104 -0.03 -6.94 8.61
N ASP A 105 -0.44 -7.23 9.85
CA ASP A 105 -0.93 -8.55 10.23
C ASP A 105 -2.22 -8.93 9.48
N VAL A 106 -3.11 -7.96 9.26
CA VAL A 106 -4.36 -8.18 8.49
C VAL A 106 -4.02 -8.42 7.03
N ILE A 107 -3.14 -7.62 6.43
CA ILE A 107 -2.66 -7.80 5.06
C ILE A 107 -2.03 -9.19 4.89
N SER A 108 -1.18 -9.59 5.84
CA SER A 108 -0.55 -10.91 5.86
C SER A 108 -1.56 -12.04 5.99
N ALA A 109 -2.57 -11.89 6.85
CA ALA A 109 -3.63 -12.89 7.03
C ALA A 109 -4.45 -13.06 5.74
N MET A 110 -4.86 -11.96 5.10
CA MET A 110 -5.59 -11.97 3.83
C MET A 110 -4.75 -12.57 2.69
N THR A 111 -3.46 -12.27 2.65
CA THR A 111 -2.51 -12.89 1.71
C THR A 111 -2.46 -14.41 1.88
N ARG A 112 -2.30 -14.88 3.12
CA ARG A 112 -2.31 -16.34 3.41
C ARG A 112 -3.62 -17.00 3.04
N SER A 113 -4.74 -16.34 3.31
CA SER A 113 -6.07 -16.85 2.94
C SER A 113 -6.20 -17.01 1.42
N TRP A 114 -5.78 -15.98 0.68
CA TRP A 114 -5.81 -16.00 -0.78
C TRP A 114 -4.92 -17.12 -1.35
N LEU A 115 -3.70 -17.28 -0.84
CA LEU A 115 -2.77 -18.33 -1.29
C LEU A 115 -3.35 -19.74 -1.09
N ARG A 116 -4.03 -19.97 0.04
CA ARG A 116 -4.64 -21.26 0.37
C ARG A 116 -5.95 -21.53 -0.38
N GLY A 117 -6.64 -20.50 -0.81
CA GLY A 117 -7.89 -20.58 -1.55
C GLY A 117 -7.68 -20.38 -3.05
N GLN A 118 -7.79 -19.14 -3.49
CA GLN A 118 -7.75 -18.76 -4.91
C GLN A 118 -6.43 -19.15 -5.59
N GLY A 119 -5.29 -18.88 -4.95
CA GLY A 119 -3.98 -19.19 -5.51
C GLY A 119 -3.80 -20.70 -5.74
N GLU A 120 -4.24 -21.52 -4.78
CA GLU A 120 -4.21 -22.98 -4.93
C GLU A 120 -5.19 -23.48 -6.00
N GLN A 121 -6.35 -22.86 -6.14
CA GLN A 121 -7.29 -23.21 -7.21
C GLN A 121 -6.71 -22.87 -8.59
N LEU A 122 -6.18 -21.67 -8.76
CA LEU A 122 -5.50 -21.26 -10.00
C LEU A 122 -4.35 -22.21 -10.38
N ARG A 123 -3.57 -22.62 -9.38
CA ARG A 123 -2.50 -23.60 -9.58
C ARG A 123 -3.04 -24.95 -10.10
N LYS A 124 -4.13 -25.44 -9.53
CA LYS A 124 -4.79 -26.69 -9.99
C LYS A 124 -5.32 -26.56 -11.41
N ASP A 125 -5.81 -25.38 -11.75
CA ASP A 125 -6.36 -25.09 -13.09
C ASP A 125 -5.25 -24.80 -14.13
N GLY A 126 -3.99 -24.87 -13.73
CA GLY A 126 -2.84 -24.56 -14.61
C GLY A 126 -2.76 -23.10 -15.01
N LYS A 127 -3.46 -22.21 -14.30
CA LYS A 127 -3.47 -20.77 -14.55
C LYS A 127 -2.31 -20.10 -13.80
N PRO A 128 -1.34 -19.49 -14.51
CA PRO A 128 -0.30 -18.73 -13.84
C PRO A 128 -0.89 -17.50 -13.15
N TRP A 129 -0.32 -17.14 -12.02
CA TRP A 129 -0.76 -15.96 -11.28
C TRP A 129 0.42 -15.15 -10.73
N PHE A 130 0.16 -13.90 -10.49
CA PHE A 130 1.03 -12.96 -9.81
C PHE A 130 0.24 -12.26 -8.71
N MET A 131 0.84 -12.09 -7.56
CA MET A 131 0.25 -11.33 -6.47
C MET A 131 1.26 -10.33 -5.92
N ALA A 132 0.89 -9.05 -5.93
CA ALA A 132 1.62 -8.01 -5.24
C ALA A 132 1.15 -7.94 -3.77
N VAL A 133 2.08 -8.00 -2.84
CA VAL A 133 1.81 -7.84 -1.41
C VAL A 133 2.61 -6.65 -0.91
N ASN A 134 1.92 -5.61 -0.48
CA ASN A 134 2.50 -4.34 -0.07
C ASN A 134 2.13 -4.05 1.38
N LEU A 135 3.02 -4.39 2.27
CA LEU A 135 2.91 -4.01 3.67
C LEU A 135 3.06 -2.49 3.82
N ILE A 136 2.55 -1.95 4.92
CA ILE A 136 2.66 -0.52 5.21
C ILE A 136 4.06 -0.21 5.73
N ASN A 137 4.57 -1.02 6.67
CA ASN A 137 5.93 -0.82 7.15
C ASN A 137 6.98 -1.02 6.04
N PRO A 138 8.05 -0.22 6.07
CA PRO A 138 8.59 0.59 7.18
C PRO A 138 8.04 2.03 7.32
N HIS A 139 6.87 2.34 6.84
CA HIS A 139 6.28 3.69 6.89
C HIS A 139 6.23 4.28 8.30
N ASP A 140 5.95 3.47 9.32
CA ASP A 140 5.78 3.92 10.70
C ASP A 140 7.04 4.57 11.29
N VAL A 141 8.22 4.28 10.71
CA VAL A 141 9.48 4.92 11.13
C VAL A 141 9.45 6.46 11.02
N MET A 142 8.62 7.00 10.13
CA MET A 142 8.44 8.45 9.97
C MET A 142 7.90 9.13 11.22
N TYR A 143 7.21 8.40 12.06
CA TYR A 143 6.52 8.90 13.25
C TYR A 143 7.16 8.42 14.55
N TYR A 144 8.30 7.77 14.45
CA TYR A 144 9.00 7.29 15.67
C TYR A 144 9.56 8.49 16.45
N ASN A 145 9.17 8.59 17.72
CA ASN A 145 9.65 9.65 18.58
C ASN A 145 11.05 9.32 19.09
N THR A 146 12.03 10.10 18.68
CA THR A 146 13.43 9.99 19.14
C THR A 146 13.79 11.03 20.21
N ASP A 147 12.85 11.87 20.64
CA ASP A 147 13.08 12.87 21.66
C ASP A 147 13.21 12.21 23.03
N LEU A 148 13.99 12.81 23.90
CA LEU A 148 14.15 12.32 25.27
C LEU A 148 12.85 12.48 26.07
N PRO A 149 12.63 11.63 27.08
CA PRO A 149 11.48 11.76 27.96
C PRO A 149 11.36 13.16 28.56
N GLY A 150 10.24 13.82 28.32
CA GLY A 150 9.96 15.17 28.80
C GLY A 150 10.33 16.30 27.84
N GLU A 151 10.96 15.99 26.70
CA GLU A 151 11.16 16.97 25.64
C GLU A 151 9.90 17.13 24.77
N THR A 152 9.77 18.30 24.18
CA THR A 152 8.68 18.57 23.24
C THR A 152 9.03 18.03 21.88
N ALA A 153 8.25 17.12 21.36
CA ALA A 153 8.44 16.55 20.01
C ALA A 153 8.54 17.65 18.95
N GLN A 154 9.56 17.56 18.11
CA GLN A 154 9.88 18.59 17.12
C GLN A 154 8.91 18.65 15.95
N SER A 155 8.17 17.58 15.69
CA SER A 155 7.35 17.47 14.49
C SER A 155 5.88 17.74 14.78
N ALA A 156 5.25 18.41 13.85
CA ALA A 156 3.82 18.56 13.58
C ALA A 156 2.86 18.09 14.68
N GLN A 157 2.97 18.67 15.84
CA GLN A 157 2.14 18.36 17.03
C GLN A 157 0.64 18.47 16.77
N ALA A 158 0.25 19.13 15.69
CA ALA A 158 -1.16 19.42 15.40
C ALA A 158 -1.88 18.28 14.67
N MET A 159 -1.20 17.32 14.09
CA MET A 159 -1.84 16.38 13.16
C MET A 159 -1.61 14.90 13.43
N MET A 160 -0.65 14.49 14.25
CA MET A 160 -0.31 13.07 14.41
C MET A 160 0.16 12.76 15.84
N HIS A 161 -0.34 11.66 16.38
CA HIS A 161 0.24 11.09 17.58
C HIS A 161 1.56 10.40 17.20
N LEU A 162 2.62 10.70 17.95
CA LEU A 162 3.90 10.02 17.77
C LEU A 162 3.80 8.57 18.22
N ASN A 163 4.43 7.68 17.46
CA ASN A 163 4.52 6.28 17.84
C ASN A 163 5.26 6.13 19.17
N ARG A 164 4.75 5.26 20.02
CA ARG A 164 5.48 4.77 21.17
C ARG A 164 6.26 3.54 20.75
N GLU A 165 7.34 3.31 21.47
CA GLU A 165 8.12 2.09 21.32
C GLU A 165 7.23 0.84 21.44
N PRO A 166 7.28 -0.08 20.47
CA PRO A 166 6.49 -1.31 20.56
C PRO A 166 6.91 -2.11 21.78
N THR A 167 5.94 -2.52 22.59
CA THR A 167 6.17 -3.24 23.85
C THR A 167 6.35 -4.74 23.68
N ASN A 168 6.44 -5.25 22.45
CA ASN A 168 6.62 -6.68 22.26
C ASN A 168 8.11 -7.08 22.30
N ALA A 169 8.38 -8.30 22.78
CA ALA A 169 9.72 -8.82 23.03
C ALA A 169 10.65 -8.88 21.79
N LEU A 170 10.15 -8.66 20.59
CA LEU A 170 10.97 -8.60 19.38
C LEU A 170 11.76 -7.29 19.28
N TYR A 171 11.26 -6.22 19.90
CA TYR A 171 11.87 -4.90 19.86
C TYR A 171 12.78 -4.64 21.08
N ASP A 172 12.67 -5.44 22.14
CA ASP A 172 13.54 -5.37 23.31
C ASP A 172 14.93 -5.99 23.11
N LYS A 173 15.16 -6.61 21.95
CA LYS A 173 16.47 -7.18 21.65
C LYS A 173 17.43 -6.08 21.22
N GLN A 174 18.45 -5.84 22.05
CA GLN A 174 19.63 -5.14 21.58
C GLN A 174 20.28 -5.97 20.46
N TRP A 175 20.28 -5.40 19.27
CA TRP A 175 21.04 -5.95 18.16
C TRP A 175 22.51 -5.58 18.42
N ASN A 176 23.31 -6.53 18.85
CA ASN A 176 24.75 -6.38 18.84
C ASN A 176 25.21 -6.41 17.37
N VAL A 177 25.51 -5.25 16.85
CA VAL A 177 26.13 -5.07 15.52
C VAL A 177 27.64 -5.20 15.68
#